data_79fdf5754a2843a20533d99290988d53
#
_entry.id   79fdf5754a2843a20533d99290988d53
#
_cell.length_a   1.000
_cell.length_b   1.000
_cell.length_c   1.000
_cell.angle_alpha   90.00
_cell.angle_beta   90.00
_cell.angle_gamma   90.00
#
_symmetry.space_group_name_H-M   'P 1'
#
loop_
_entity.id
_entity.type
_entity.pdbx_description
1 polymer ?
#
loop_
_entity_poly.entity_id
_entity_poly.type
_entity_poly.pdbx_seq_one_letter_code
_entity_poly.pdbx_strand_id
1 'polypeptide(L)'
;MRWKGQRQSSNVEDRRGRGGRLTGKGGKMGIGTIVMVIVISVITGKNPLSLLQMVGGGSQQNSSSVNSAPAQRSPQEEQLAAFAKTVLASTEDAWNAEFKRRNSSYPAPGMVIFDGDVRSACGVNSERTGPFYCPGDQKLYLALSFFNQLRRMGAPGDFAQAYVIAHEVGHHIQNITGTEKKMRQMQRRDPANANEYSVLLELQADCYAGVWAALSQKQKNWLENGDVEEGLQAAASIGDDTLQKNAGRRVNVESFTHGSSQQRVRWLRQGMSTGDLGQCDTFK
;
A
#
# COMPACT_ATOMS: atom_id res chain seq x y z
N MET A 1 16.36 8.87 -6.26
CA MET A 1 15.63 8.91 -7.56
C MET A 1 15.62 10.31 -8.20
N ARG A 2 15.69 10.43 -9.52
CA ARG A 2 15.59 11.71 -10.27
C ARG A 2 14.14 12.06 -10.60
N TRP A 3 13.32 12.23 -9.61
CA TRP A 3 11.88 12.45 -9.77
C TRP A 3 11.48 13.92 -9.95
N LYS A 4 12.31 14.88 -9.51
CA LYS A 4 12.03 16.32 -9.60
C LYS A 4 11.94 16.75 -11.07
N GLY A 5 10.92 17.58 -11.39
CA GLY A 5 10.66 18.04 -12.76
C GLY A 5 9.95 17.02 -13.67
N GLN A 6 9.65 15.83 -13.18
CA GLN A 6 8.88 14.83 -13.92
C GLN A 6 7.37 15.12 -13.86
N ARG A 7 6.60 14.50 -14.77
CA ARG A 7 5.13 14.59 -14.82
C ARG A 7 4.52 14.15 -13.48
N GLN A 8 3.49 14.85 -13.06
CA GLN A 8 2.64 14.47 -11.95
C GLN A 8 1.30 13.95 -12.46
N SER A 9 0.75 12.93 -11.82
CA SER A 9 -0.57 12.39 -12.14
C SER A 9 -1.68 13.39 -11.77
N SER A 10 -2.67 13.50 -12.64
CA SER A 10 -3.93 14.19 -12.37
C SER A 10 -4.98 13.29 -11.70
N ASN A 11 -4.73 11.96 -11.61
CA ASN A 11 -5.63 11.00 -10.99
C ASN A 11 -5.49 10.98 -9.46
N VAL A 12 -5.32 12.16 -8.84
CA VAL A 12 -5.07 12.30 -7.41
C VAL A 12 -6.09 13.23 -6.76
N GLU A 13 -6.77 12.71 -5.75
CA GLU A 13 -7.63 13.48 -4.84
C GLU A 13 -6.84 13.82 -3.58
N ASP A 14 -6.59 15.10 -3.33
CA ASP A 14 -5.97 15.56 -2.08
C ASP A 14 -7.06 15.89 -1.06
N ARG A 15 -7.22 15.00 -0.07
CA ARG A 15 -8.20 15.13 1.02
C ARG A 15 -7.55 15.54 2.35
N ARG A 16 -6.27 15.88 2.36
CA ARG A 16 -5.59 16.35 3.57
C ARG A 16 -6.24 17.61 4.13
N GLY A 17 -6.31 17.74 5.45
CA GLY A 17 -6.98 18.84 6.12
C GLY A 17 -8.51 18.80 6.05
N ARG A 18 -9.10 17.76 5.45
CA ARG A 18 -10.56 17.54 5.41
C ARG A 18 -11.03 16.53 6.46
N GLY A 19 -10.17 16.17 7.41
CA GLY A 19 -10.45 15.21 8.48
C GLY A 19 -11.57 15.68 9.40
N GLY A 20 -12.82 15.58 8.93
CA GLY A 20 -13.98 15.65 9.77
C GLY A 20 -14.15 14.31 10.49
N ARG A 21 -14.36 14.31 11.82
CA ARG A 21 -14.83 13.15 12.55
C ARG A 21 -16.02 12.55 11.79
N LEU A 22 -15.81 11.37 11.21
CA LEU A 22 -16.89 10.61 10.55
C LEU A 22 -17.84 10.09 11.64
N THR A 23 -18.78 10.95 12.10
CA THR A 23 -19.92 10.51 12.90
C THR A 23 -20.86 9.74 11.98
N GLY A 24 -20.62 8.45 11.80
CA GLY A 24 -21.42 7.57 10.95
C GLY A 24 -22.24 6.61 11.80
N LYS A 25 -23.58 6.66 11.65
CA LYS A 25 -24.51 5.61 12.10
C LYS A 25 -24.02 4.23 11.64
N GLY A 26 -24.03 3.27 12.58
CA GLY A 26 -23.56 1.91 12.43
C GLY A 26 -23.69 1.24 11.08
N GLY A 27 -22.56 1.08 10.41
CA GLY A 27 -22.41 0.19 9.25
C GLY A 27 -21.75 -1.13 9.70
N LYS A 28 -22.24 -2.26 9.17
CA LYS A 28 -21.68 -3.58 9.45
C LYS A 28 -20.20 -3.63 9.06
N MET A 29 -19.36 -4.07 9.98
CA MET A 29 -17.93 -4.24 9.77
C MET A 29 -17.66 -5.26 8.65
N GLY A 30 -16.96 -4.85 7.58
CA GLY A 30 -16.58 -5.76 6.48
C GLY A 30 -15.34 -6.59 6.86
N ILE A 31 -15.19 -7.74 6.19
CA ILE A 31 -14.08 -8.69 6.42
C ILE A 31 -12.70 -8.02 6.27
N GLY A 32 -12.55 -7.02 5.40
CA GLY A 32 -11.33 -6.23 5.25
C GLY A 32 -10.88 -5.48 6.50
N THR A 33 -11.85 -5.05 7.34
CA THR A 33 -11.57 -4.40 8.63
C THR A 33 -10.95 -5.36 9.64
N ILE A 34 -11.27 -6.65 9.55
CA ILE A 34 -10.76 -7.67 10.47
C ILE A 34 -9.29 -7.98 10.18
N VAL A 35 -8.93 -8.11 8.92
CA VAL A 35 -7.52 -8.34 8.50
C VAL A 35 -6.65 -7.15 8.92
N MET A 36 -7.16 -5.94 8.77
CA MET A 36 -6.49 -4.69 9.10
C MET A 36 -6.28 -4.51 10.62
N VAL A 37 -7.25 -4.89 11.45
CA VAL A 37 -7.13 -4.87 12.93
C VAL A 37 -6.03 -5.84 13.39
N ILE A 38 -5.85 -6.96 12.70
CA ILE A 38 -4.78 -7.91 13.01
C ILE A 38 -3.40 -7.31 12.71
N VAL A 39 -3.23 -6.61 11.59
CA VAL A 39 -1.97 -5.92 11.25
C VAL A 39 -1.63 -4.85 12.29
N ILE A 40 -2.60 -4.02 12.68
CA ILE A 40 -2.41 -2.98 13.71
C ILE A 40 -2.08 -3.61 15.07
N SER A 41 -2.72 -4.72 15.45
CA SER A 41 -2.42 -5.40 16.71
C SER A 41 -1.01 -6.00 16.72
N VAL A 42 -0.52 -6.42 15.57
CA VAL A 42 0.88 -6.88 15.40
C VAL A 42 1.86 -5.71 15.56
N ILE A 43 1.58 -4.57 14.95
CA ILE A 43 2.47 -3.39 14.97
C ILE A 43 2.46 -2.70 16.35
N THR A 44 1.31 -2.65 17.03
CA THR A 44 1.16 -1.89 18.30
C THR A 44 1.27 -2.73 19.56
N GLY A 45 1.37 -4.06 19.45
CA GLY A 45 1.43 -4.96 20.59
C GLY A 45 0.11 -5.07 21.40
N LYS A 46 -0.97 -4.43 20.95
CA LYS A 46 -2.26 -4.41 21.67
C LYS A 46 -3.17 -5.56 21.24
N ASN A 47 -3.95 -6.09 22.19
CA ASN A 47 -4.90 -7.16 21.94
C ASN A 47 -5.93 -6.72 20.87
N PRO A 48 -6.17 -7.52 19.80
CA PRO A 48 -7.14 -7.20 18.75
C PRO A 48 -8.54 -6.89 19.27
N LEU A 49 -8.95 -7.54 20.36
CA LEU A 49 -10.26 -7.32 20.98
C LEU A 49 -10.37 -5.92 21.64
N SER A 50 -9.27 -5.41 22.23
CA SER A 50 -9.25 -4.08 22.82
C SER A 50 -9.24 -2.97 21.76
N LEU A 51 -8.66 -3.23 20.60
CA LEU A 51 -8.71 -2.31 19.45
C LEU A 51 -10.11 -2.27 18.82
N LEU A 52 -10.81 -3.39 18.79
CA LEU A 52 -12.21 -3.47 18.35
C LEU A 52 -13.15 -2.66 19.27
N GLN A 53 -12.93 -2.70 20.59
CA GLN A 53 -13.69 -1.92 21.56
C GLN A 53 -13.40 -0.42 21.48
N MET A 54 -12.17 -0.04 21.12
CA MET A 54 -11.77 1.36 20.93
C MET A 54 -12.39 1.98 19.67
N VAL A 55 -12.66 1.18 18.65
CA VAL A 55 -13.34 1.60 17.41
C VAL A 55 -14.88 1.63 17.60
N GLY A 56 -15.42 0.84 18.54
CA GLY A 56 -16.87 0.75 18.81
C GLY A 56 -17.40 1.58 20.00
N GLY A 57 -16.54 2.10 20.87
CA GLY A 57 -16.93 2.76 22.11
C GLY A 57 -16.76 4.30 22.06
N GLY A 58 -17.84 5.03 21.85
CA GLY A 58 -17.85 6.48 21.90
C GLY A 58 -17.68 7.01 23.34
N SER A 59 -16.59 7.72 23.60
CA SER A 59 -16.45 8.57 24.78
C SER A 59 -16.96 9.97 24.46
N GLN A 60 -17.96 10.42 25.21
CA GLN A 60 -18.47 11.79 25.20
C GLN A 60 -17.40 12.73 25.74
N GLN A 61 -16.91 13.64 24.90
CA GLN A 61 -16.17 14.80 25.36
C GLN A 61 -16.60 16.05 24.60
N ASN A 62 -16.91 17.10 25.34
CA ASN A 62 -17.42 18.40 24.93
C ASN A 62 -16.73 18.98 23.66
N SER A 63 -17.54 19.29 22.67
CA SER A 63 -17.11 19.90 21.42
C SER A 63 -17.21 21.42 21.50
N SER A 64 -16.10 22.11 21.70
CA SER A 64 -15.96 23.47 21.26
C SER A 64 -15.70 23.46 19.76
N SER A 65 -16.62 23.98 18.96
CA SER A 65 -16.46 24.12 17.51
C SER A 65 -15.42 25.25 17.25
N VAL A 66 -14.17 24.85 17.12
CA VAL A 66 -13.14 25.73 16.57
C VAL A 66 -13.27 25.66 15.04
N ASN A 67 -13.69 26.77 14.44
CA ASN A 67 -13.62 27.01 13.01
C ASN A 67 -12.13 27.07 12.63
N SER A 68 -11.48 25.94 12.42
CA SER A 68 -10.07 25.88 12.02
C SER A 68 -9.98 26.28 10.55
N ALA A 69 -9.35 27.42 10.28
CA ALA A 69 -8.85 27.73 8.94
C ALA A 69 -8.06 26.52 8.39
N PRO A 70 -8.05 26.30 7.07
CA PRO A 70 -7.29 25.20 6.47
C PRO A 70 -5.86 25.24 6.99
N ALA A 71 -5.41 24.18 7.68
CA ALA A 71 -4.07 24.12 8.22
C ALA A 71 -3.07 24.37 7.06
N GLN A 72 -2.21 25.38 7.21
CA GLN A 72 -1.16 25.64 6.23
C GLN A 72 -0.27 24.40 6.15
N ARG A 73 -0.25 23.77 4.97
CA ARG A 73 0.59 22.61 4.70
C ARG A 73 2.04 23.00 4.69
N SER A 74 2.89 22.22 5.33
CA SER A 74 4.32 22.49 5.31
C SER A 74 4.91 22.28 3.90
N PRO A 75 5.97 23.01 3.53
CA PRO A 75 6.67 22.79 2.25
C PRO A 75 7.12 21.32 2.08
N GLN A 76 7.46 20.65 3.17
CA GLN A 76 7.86 19.25 3.16
C GLN A 76 6.68 18.32 2.80
N GLU A 77 5.49 18.57 3.34
CA GLU A 77 4.29 17.79 2.99
C GLU A 77 3.88 18.00 1.54
N GLU A 78 4.02 19.21 1.01
CA GLU A 78 3.75 19.48 -0.40
C GLU A 78 4.78 18.78 -1.30
N GLN A 79 6.04 18.71 -0.89
CA GLN A 79 7.08 17.95 -1.61
C GLN A 79 6.78 16.45 -1.60
N LEU A 80 6.33 15.87 -0.49
CA LEU A 80 5.94 14.46 -0.41
C LEU A 80 4.71 14.17 -1.27
N ALA A 81 3.74 15.09 -1.29
CA ALA A 81 2.57 14.95 -2.17
C ALA A 81 2.96 15.03 -3.66
N ALA A 82 3.84 15.96 -4.03
CA ALA A 82 4.36 16.07 -5.39
C ALA A 82 5.13 14.82 -5.79
N PHE A 83 5.94 14.27 -4.89
CA PHE A 83 6.63 13.00 -5.07
C PHE A 83 5.64 11.85 -5.34
N ALA A 84 4.65 11.65 -4.47
CA ALA A 84 3.65 10.60 -4.64
C ALA A 84 2.90 10.71 -5.97
N LYS A 85 2.51 11.93 -6.37
CA LYS A 85 1.91 12.21 -7.69
C LYS A 85 2.83 11.85 -8.85
N THR A 86 4.13 12.10 -8.70
CA THR A 86 5.13 11.78 -9.74
C THR A 86 5.33 10.27 -9.86
N VAL A 87 5.38 9.55 -8.74
CA VAL A 87 5.48 8.08 -8.76
C VAL A 87 4.25 7.47 -9.41
N LEU A 88 3.03 7.91 -9.02
CA LEU A 88 1.79 7.43 -9.65
C LEU A 88 1.81 7.70 -11.17
N ALA A 89 2.21 8.88 -11.60
CA ALA A 89 2.35 9.19 -13.03
C ALA A 89 3.31 8.23 -13.75
N SER A 90 4.40 7.86 -13.09
CA SER A 90 5.36 6.90 -13.64
C SER A 90 4.77 5.49 -13.74
N THR A 91 3.96 5.06 -12.75
CA THR A 91 3.25 3.77 -12.85
C THR A 91 2.25 3.79 -14.00
N GLU A 92 1.51 4.89 -14.20
CA GLU A 92 0.60 5.06 -15.33
C GLU A 92 1.33 4.90 -16.67
N ASP A 93 2.47 5.59 -16.85
CA ASP A 93 3.25 5.55 -18.09
C ASP A 93 3.76 4.12 -18.37
N ALA A 94 4.33 3.45 -17.35
CA ALA A 94 4.89 2.12 -17.50
C ALA A 94 3.80 1.07 -17.81
N TRP A 95 2.71 1.07 -17.06
CA TRP A 95 1.63 0.10 -17.24
C TRP A 95 0.80 0.35 -18.51
N ASN A 96 0.55 1.60 -18.89
CA ASN A 96 -0.06 1.91 -20.19
C ASN A 96 0.75 1.32 -21.34
N ALA A 97 2.08 1.51 -21.32
CA ALA A 97 2.96 0.96 -22.35
C ALA A 97 2.94 -0.57 -22.37
N GLU A 98 2.98 -1.21 -21.19
CA GLU A 98 3.02 -2.66 -21.07
C GLU A 98 1.68 -3.31 -21.51
N PHE A 99 0.55 -2.76 -21.08
CA PHE A 99 -0.77 -3.26 -21.50
C PHE A 99 -1.00 -3.05 -22.99
N LYS A 100 -0.60 -1.88 -23.54
CA LYS A 100 -0.64 -1.63 -24.99
C LYS A 100 0.20 -2.63 -25.78
N ARG A 101 1.40 -2.98 -25.29
CA ARG A 101 2.25 -4.01 -25.89
C ARG A 101 1.57 -5.38 -25.93
N ARG A 102 0.67 -5.65 -24.98
CA ARG A 102 -0.15 -6.88 -24.89
C ARG A 102 -1.51 -6.76 -25.58
N ASN A 103 -1.73 -5.73 -26.40
CA ASN A 103 -3.01 -5.44 -27.06
C ASN A 103 -4.19 -5.31 -26.08
N SER A 104 -3.94 -4.75 -24.90
CA SER A 104 -4.92 -4.55 -23.83
C SER A 104 -4.94 -3.09 -23.39
N SER A 105 -6.04 -2.66 -22.73
CA SER A 105 -6.16 -1.34 -22.14
C SER A 105 -5.82 -1.37 -20.66
N TYR A 106 -5.23 -0.29 -20.16
CA TYR A 106 -4.92 -0.08 -18.76
C TYR A 106 -5.81 1.03 -18.19
N PRO A 107 -6.86 0.71 -17.43
CA PRO A 107 -7.58 1.71 -16.65
C PRO A 107 -6.70 2.10 -15.45
N ALA A 108 -6.16 3.32 -15.46
CA ALA A 108 -5.29 3.78 -14.38
C ALA A 108 -6.07 3.95 -13.06
N PRO A 109 -5.49 3.59 -11.91
CA PRO A 109 -6.13 3.80 -10.61
C PRO A 109 -6.14 5.27 -10.22
N GLY A 110 -7.10 5.67 -9.37
CA GLY A 110 -7.02 6.92 -8.64
C GLY A 110 -6.11 6.79 -7.42
N MET A 111 -5.64 7.93 -6.88
CA MET A 111 -4.98 7.98 -5.57
C MET A 111 -5.66 9.02 -4.69
N VAL A 112 -5.90 8.69 -3.42
CA VAL A 112 -6.38 9.61 -2.40
C VAL A 112 -5.26 9.85 -1.41
N ILE A 113 -4.79 11.11 -1.32
CA ILE A 113 -3.87 11.53 -0.25
C ILE A 113 -4.72 12.06 0.90
N PHE A 114 -4.51 11.55 2.11
CA PHE A 114 -5.35 11.87 3.27
C PHE A 114 -4.53 11.97 4.57
N ASP A 115 -5.14 12.54 5.60
CA ASP A 115 -4.72 12.51 7.00
C ASP A 115 -5.89 12.07 7.88
N GLY A 116 -5.60 11.58 9.10
CA GLY A 116 -6.62 11.08 10.01
C GLY A 116 -7.39 9.90 9.46
N ASP A 117 -8.73 9.98 9.49
CA ASP A 117 -9.62 8.92 8.99
C ASP A 117 -10.09 9.21 7.57
N VAL A 118 -10.20 8.15 6.76
CA VAL A 118 -10.68 8.21 5.38
C VAL A 118 -11.74 7.16 5.12
N ARG A 119 -12.76 7.52 4.35
CA ARG A 119 -13.78 6.57 3.85
C ARG A 119 -13.45 6.18 2.41
N SER A 120 -13.42 4.86 2.18
CA SER A 120 -13.33 4.21 0.87
C SER A 120 -14.55 3.32 0.62
N ALA A 121 -14.67 2.74 -0.56
CA ALA A 121 -15.66 1.69 -0.83
C ALA A 121 -15.39 0.40 -0.03
N CYS A 122 -14.17 0.23 0.49
CA CYS A 122 -13.76 -0.91 1.32
C CYS A 122 -13.99 -0.69 2.83
N GLY A 123 -14.50 0.49 3.23
CA GLY A 123 -14.77 0.83 4.62
C GLY A 123 -14.11 2.11 5.09
N VAL A 124 -14.11 2.31 6.40
CA VAL A 124 -13.41 3.43 7.06
C VAL A 124 -12.03 2.96 7.50
N ASN A 125 -11.01 3.72 7.13
CA ASN A 125 -9.62 3.44 7.44
C ASN A 125 -8.98 4.68 8.07
N SER A 126 -7.90 4.50 8.81
CA SER A 126 -7.14 5.59 9.40
C SER A 126 -5.71 5.64 8.84
N GLU A 127 -5.03 6.77 8.99
CA GLU A 127 -3.62 6.91 8.58
C GLU A 127 -2.67 5.91 9.24
N ARG A 128 -3.10 5.27 10.34
CA ARG A 128 -2.31 4.26 11.07
C ARG A 128 -2.30 2.90 10.38
N THR A 129 -3.23 2.68 9.44
CA THR A 129 -3.34 1.39 8.73
C THR A 129 -2.31 1.23 7.63
N GLY A 130 -1.56 2.28 7.32
CA GLY A 130 -0.65 2.31 6.18
C GLY A 130 -1.38 2.57 4.85
N PRO A 131 -0.64 2.64 3.76
CA PRO A 131 -1.19 2.68 2.42
C PRO A 131 -2.00 1.42 2.10
N PHE A 132 -3.01 1.57 1.24
CA PHE A 132 -3.78 0.42 0.78
C PHE A 132 -4.45 0.71 -0.55
N TYR A 133 -4.68 -0.34 -1.33
CA TYR A 133 -5.53 -0.30 -2.51
C TYR A 133 -6.94 -0.80 -2.15
N CYS A 134 -7.98 -0.12 -2.64
CA CYS A 134 -9.36 -0.56 -2.48
C CYS A 134 -9.92 -1.01 -3.85
N PRO A 135 -10.17 -2.31 -4.06
CA PRO A 135 -10.72 -2.81 -5.33
C PRO A 135 -12.14 -2.31 -5.61
N GLY A 136 -12.89 -1.95 -4.57
CA GLY A 136 -14.28 -1.49 -4.71
C GLY A 136 -14.44 -0.13 -5.41
N ASP A 137 -13.45 0.75 -5.29
CA ASP A 137 -13.44 2.07 -5.96
C ASP A 137 -12.20 2.27 -6.84
N GLN A 138 -11.33 1.27 -6.93
CA GLN A 138 -10.10 1.25 -7.74
C GLN A 138 -9.15 2.42 -7.41
N LYS A 139 -9.00 2.71 -6.11
CA LYS A 139 -8.16 3.80 -5.63
C LYS A 139 -7.11 3.30 -4.65
N LEU A 140 -5.93 3.91 -4.74
CA LEU A 140 -4.92 3.85 -3.70
C LEU A 140 -5.23 4.90 -2.64
N TYR A 141 -4.99 4.56 -1.38
CA TYR A 141 -5.13 5.46 -0.25
C TYR A 141 -3.78 5.59 0.44
N LEU A 142 -3.27 6.82 0.53
CA LEU A 142 -1.94 7.12 1.04
C LEU A 142 -1.98 8.25 2.06
N ALA A 143 -1.63 7.95 3.30
CA ALA A 143 -1.29 8.96 4.28
C ALA A 143 0.22 9.26 4.20
N LEU A 144 0.60 10.51 3.98
CA LEU A 144 2.02 10.88 3.83
C LEU A 144 2.84 10.65 5.11
N SER A 145 2.18 10.61 6.28
CA SER A 145 2.79 10.24 7.57
C SER A 145 3.39 8.82 7.56
N PHE A 146 2.91 7.93 6.68
CA PHE A 146 3.45 6.57 6.51
C PHE A 146 4.92 6.58 6.06
N PHE A 147 5.35 7.53 5.26
CA PHE A 147 6.75 7.64 4.86
C PHE A 147 7.69 7.88 6.05
N ASN A 148 7.21 8.58 7.09
CA ASN A 148 7.94 8.69 8.34
C ASN A 148 7.97 7.38 9.13
N GLN A 149 6.90 6.57 9.06
CA GLN A 149 6.86 5.25 9.69
C GLN A 149 7.83 4.30 8.98
N LEU A 150 7.83 4.28 7.65
CA LEU A 150 8.73 3.46 6.83
C LEU A 150 10.21 3.74 7.17
N ARG A 151 10.56 5.03 7.32
CA ARG A 151 11.90 5.44 7.76
C ARG A 151 12.25 4.92 9.16
N ARG A 152 11.30 4.98 10.11
CA ARG A 152 11.51 4.42 11.47
C ARG A 152 11.63 2.90 11.48
N MET A 153 11.04 2.21 10.51
CA MET A 153 11.20 0.76 10.33
C MET A 153 12.52 0.37 9.64
N GLY A 154 13.41 1.35 9.39
CA GLY A 154 14.72 1.09 8.81
C GLY A 154 14.78 1.14 7.29
N ALA A 155 13.75 1.67 6.65
CA ALA A 155 13.71 1.86 5.19
C ALA A 155 13.60 3.36 4.82
N PRO A 156 14.67 4.16 5.05
CA PRO A 156 14.75 5.52 4.57
C PRO A 156 14.93 5.52 3.04
N GLY A 157 14.62 6.64 2.41
CA GLY A 157 14.89 6.84 1.01
C GLY A 157 13.63 7.07 0.19
N ASP A 158 13.82 7.67 -0.97
CA ASP A 158 12.69 8.00 -1.82
C ASP A 158 12.25 6.79 -2.66
N PHE A 159 13.17 5.91 -3.05
CA PHE A 159 12.78 4.69 -3.75
C PHE A 159 12.05 3.68 -2.83
N ALA A 160 12.34 3.65 -1.53
CA ALA A 160 11.57 2.90 -0.55
C ALA A 160 10.08 3.34 -0.54
N GLN A 161 9.84 4.66 -0.60
CA GLN A 161 8.50 5.24 -0.69
C GLN A 161 7.83 4.95 -2.04
N ALA A 162 8.60 5.04 -3.14
CA ALA A 162 8.13 4.73 -4.48
C ALA A 162 7.71 3.25 -4.62
N TYR A 163 8.49 2.34 -4.04
CA TYR A 163 8.17 0.91 -4.00
C TYR A 163 6.79 0.66 -3.36
N VAL A 164 6.49 1.30 -2.23
CA VAL A 164 5.18 1.13 -1.57
C VAL A 164 4.03 1.57 -2.49
N ILE A 165 4.14 2.73 -3.14
CA ILE A 165 3.11 3.19 -4.09
C ILE A 165 2.97 2.22 -5.26
N ALA A 166 4.09 1.72 -5.80
CA ALA A 166 4.09 0.77 -6.90
C ALA A 166 3.51 -0.59 -6.50
N HIS A 167 3.70 -1.03 -5.24
CA HIS A 167 3.09 -2.23 -4.67
C HIS A 167 1.56 -2.11 -4.63
N GLU A 168 1.03 -0.97 -4.18
CA GLU A 168 -0.42 -0.72 -4.19
C GLU A 168 -0.99 -0.69 -5.61
N VAL A 169 -0.22 -0.15 -6.58
CA VAL A 169 -0.58 -0.27 -8.01
C VAL A 169 -0.51 -1.73 -8.48
N GLY A 170 0.38 -2.55 -7.93
CA GLY A 170 0.40 -4.00 -8.14
C GLY A 170 -0.93 -4.67 -7.79
N HIS A 171 -1.55 -4.30 -6.67
CA HIS A 171 -2.90 -4.76 -6.32
C HIS A 171 -3.96 -4.27 -7.32
N HIS A 172 -3.81 -3.07 -7.85
CA HIS A 172 -4.69 -2.61 -8.93
C HIS A 172 -4.56 -3.49 -10.17
N ILE A 173 -3.34 -3.86 -10.58
CA ILE A 173 -3.12 -4.79 -11.70
C ILE A 173 -3.80 -6.13 -11.41
N GLN A 174 -3.66 -6.68 -10.21
CA GLN A 174 -4.31 -7.94 -9.81
C GLN A 174 -5.84 -7.87 -9.88
N ASN A 175 -6.41 -6.73 -9.49
CA ASN A 175 -7.85 -6.52 -9.57
C ASN A 175 -8.34 -6.51 -11.03
N ILE A 176 -7.72 -5.69 -11.90
CA ILE A 176 -8.15 -5.55 -13.30
C ILE A 176 -7.85 -6.78 -14.16
N THR A 177 -6.86 -7.60 -13.79
CA THR A 177 -6.53 -8.88 -14.45
C THR A 177 -7.31 -10.06 -13.89
N GLY A 178 -8.05 -9.86 -12.79
CA GLY A 178 -8.88 -10.89 -12.16
C GLY A 178 -8.12 -11.83 -11.22
N THR A 179 -6.84 -11.60 -10.98
CA THR A 179 -6.02 -12.43 -10.05
C THR A 179 -6.57 -12.36 -8.63
N GLU A 180 -6.95 -11.19 -8.14
CA GLU A 180 -7.56 -11.03 -6.82
C GLU A 180 -8.87 -11.84 -6.69
N LYS A 181 -9.72 -11.81 -7.73
CA LYS A 181 -10.94 -12.61 -7.76
C LYS A 181 -10.65 -14.12 -7.70
N LYS A 182 -9.63 -14.58 -8.45
CA LYS A 182 -9.16 -15.98 -8.42
C LYS A 182 -8.70 -16.36 -7.01
N MET A 183 -7.85 -15.55 -6.40
CA MET A 183 -7.33 -15.76 -5.05
C MET A 183 -8.47 -15.88 -4.03
N ARG A 184 -9.46 -14.96 -4.04
CA ARG A 184 -10.63 -15.03 -3.16
C ARG A 184 -11.48 -16.29 -3.38
N GLN A 185 -11.53 -16.84 -4.59
CA GLN A 185 -12.18 -18.12 -4.86
C GLN A 185 -11.40 -19.30 -4.25
N MET A 186 -10.06 -19.26 -4.31
CA MET A 186 -9.20 -20.27 -3.68
C MET A 186 -9.40 -20.25 -2.16
N GLN A 187 -9.37 -19.08 -1.52
CA GLN A 187 -9.62 -18.92 -0.09
C GLN A 187 -10.99 -19.46 0.35
N ARG A 188 -12.03 -19.29 -0.47
CA ARG A 188 -13.37 -19.84 -0.15
C ARG A 188 -13.45 -21.37 -0.27
N ARG A 189 -12.66 -21.94 -1.20
CA ARG A 189 -12.60 -23.40 -1.39
C ARG A 189 -11.73 -24.10 -0.37
N ASP A 190 -10.72 -23.39 0.12
CA ASP A 190 -9.72 -23.91 1.06
C ASP A 190 -9.42 -22.85 2.13
N PRO A 191 -10.35 -22.68 3.11
CA PRO A 191 -10.20 -21.68 4.16
C PRO A 191 -9.02 -21.93 5.10
N ALA A 192 -8.55 -23.17 5.22
CA ALA A 192 -7.42 -23.53 6.07
C ALA A 192 -6.12 -22.88 5.59
N ASN A 193 -5.95 -22.72 4.28
CA ASN A 193 -4.78 -22.11 3.65
C ASN A 193 -5.03 -20.66 3.18
N ALA A 194 -6.06 -19.98 3.70
CA ALA A 194 -6.44 -18.63 3.28
C ALA A 194 -5.29 -17.62 3.40
N ASN A 195 -4.47 -17.72 4.45
CA ASN A 195 -3.31 -16.86 4.64
C ASN A 195 -2.24 -17.08 3.57
N GLU A 196 -1.98 -18.34 3.19
CA GLU A 196 -1.02 -18.67 2.14
C GLU A 196 -1.42 -18.03 0.80
N TYR A 197 -2.70 -18.10 0.42
CA TYR A 197 -3.20 -17.42 -0.78
C TYR A 197 -3.05 -15.90 -0.71
N SER A 198 -3.19 -15.31 0.48
CA SER A 198 -2.91 -13.88 0.69
C SER A 198 -1.44 -13.58 0.44
N VAL A 199 -0.53 -14.38 1.02
CA VAL A 199 0.92 -14.23 0.80
C VAL A 199 1.26 -14.30 -0.70
N LEU A 200 0.71 -15.25 -1.45
CA LEU A 200 0.95 -15.34 -2.90
C LEU A 200 0.51 -14.06 -3.64
N LEU A 201 -0.61 -13.46 -3.25
CA LEU A 201 -1.09 -12.20 -3.82
C LEU A 201 -0.12 -11.05 -3.53
N GLU A 202 0.34 -10.92 -2.29
CA GLU A 202 1.28 -9.90 -1.85
C GLU A 202 2.64 -10.00 -2.58
N LEU A 203 3.18 -11.22 -2.67
CA LEU A 203 4.45 -11.47 -3.37
C LEU A 203 4.36 -11.15 -4.86
N GLN A 204 3.20 -11.36 -5.47
CA GLN A 204 2.97 -10.95 -6.85
C GLN A 204 2.93 -9.41 -6.98
N ALA A 205 2.33 -8.70 -6.02
CA ALA A 205 2.34 -7.24 -6.00
C ALA A 205 3.77 -6.69 -5.84
N ASP A 206 4.62 -7.33 -5.02
CA ASP A 206 6.05 -7.00 -4.94
C ASP A 206 6.77 -7.21 -6.28
N CYS A 207 6.49 -8.30 -6.99
CA CYS A 207 7.05 -8.54 -8.31
C CYS A 207 6.58 -7.47 -9.32
N TYR A 208 5.32 -7.08 -9.30
CA TYR A 208 4.80 -6.02 -10.16
C TYR A 208 5.43 -4.65 -9.85
N ALA A 209 5.70 -4.35 -8.58
CA ALA A 209 6.48 -3.17 -8.21
C ALA A 209 7.89 -3.22 -8.81
N GLY A 210 8.52 -4.39 -8.83
CA GLY A 210 9.81 -4.60 -9.48
C GLY A 210 9.75 -4.42 -10.99
N VAL A 211 8.73 -4.97 -11.65
CA VAL A 211 8.49 -4.79 -13.10
C VAL A 211 8.32 -3.31 -13.43
N TRP A 212 7.51 -2.57 -12.64
CA TRP A 212 7.39 -1.12 -12.80
C TRP A 212 8.75 -0.42 -12.71
N ALA A 213 9.57 -0.77 -11.72
CA ALA A 213 10.89 -0.17 -11.54
C ALA A 213 11.78 -0.38 -12.78
N ALA A 214 11.82 -1.59 -13.33
CA ALA A 214 12.57 -1.91 -14.54
C ALA A 214 12.06 -1.15 -15.78
N LEU A 215 10.73 -1.13 -15.98
CA LEU A 215 10.11 -0.44 -17.12
C LEU A 215 10.32 1.07 -17.04
N SER A 216 10.13 1.66 -15.86
CA SER A 216 10.30 3.10 -15.66
C SER A 216 11.78 3.52 -15.75
N GLN A 217 12.71 2.69 -15.28
CA GLN A 217 14.14 2.93 -15.48
C GLN A 217 14.50 2.94 -16.97
N LYS A 218 13.99 1.99 -17.74
CA LYS A 218 14.18 1.92 -19.20
C LYS A 218 13.62 3.17 -19.92
N GLN A 219 12.49 3.68 -19.44
CA GLN A 219 11.81 4.83 -20.07
C GLN A 219 12.43 6.18 -19.68
N LYS A 220 12.86 6.34 -18.45
CA LYS A 220 13.19 7.65 -17.86
C LYS A 220 14.62 7.76 -17.31
N ASN A 221 15.32 6.64 -17.14
CA ASN A 221 16.67 6.59 -16.53
C ASN A 221 16.74 7.38 -15.21
N TRP A 222 15.81 7.15 -14.32
CA TRP A 222 15.61 7.96 -13.12
C TRP A 222 16.08 7.34 -11.80
N LEU A 223 16.46 6.05 -11.83
CA LEU A 223 17.10 5.41 -10.68
C LEU A 223 18.54 5.90 -10.51
N GLU A 224 18.94 6.04 -9.27
CA GLU A 224 20.27 6.43 -8.85
C GLU A 224 20.93 5.30 -8.05
N ASN A 225 22.23 5.44 -7.79
CA ASN A 225 22.95 4.45 -6.98
C ASN A 225 22.34 4.38 -5.56
N GLY A 226 22.03 3.18 -5.10
CA GLY A 226 21.40 2.93 -3.80
C GLY A 226 19.89 2.77 -3.84
N ASP A 227 19.20 3.25 -4.90
CA ASP A 227 17.73 3.15 -4.97
C ASP A 227 17.23 1.71 -4.93
N VAL A 228 17.92 0.80 -5.62
CA VAL A 228 17.56 -0.63 -5.61
C VAL A 228 17.63 -1.19 -4.20
N GLU A 229 18.70 -0.90 -3.49
CA GLU A 229 18.91 -1.30 -2.09
C GLU A 229 17.84 -0.72 -1.17
N GLU A 230 17.43 0.53 -1.37
CA GLU A 230 16.33 1.16 -0.62
C GLU A 230 15.02 0.40 -0.79
N GLY A 231 14.66 0.03 -2.02
CA GLY A 231 13.46 -0.76 -2.31
C GLY A 231 13.51 -2.15 -1.68
N LEU A 232 14.64 -2.84 -1.80
CA LEU A 232 14.84 -4.16 -1.19
C LEU A 232 14.79 -4.09 0.33
N GLN A 233 15.37 -3.03 0.93
CA GLN A 233 15.31 -2.80 2.37
C GLN A 233 13.87 -2.50 2.82
N ALA A 234 13.11 -1.74 2.04
CA ALA A 234 11.70 -1.50 2.33
C ALA A 234 10.89 -2.80 2.34
N ALA A 235 11.04 -3.62 1.31
CA ALA A 235 10.39 -4.93 1.23
C ALA A 235 10.75 -5.83 2.43
N ALA A 236 12.03 -5.84 2.84
CA ALA A 236 12.48 -6.58 4.01
C ALA A 236 11.89 -6.05 5.32
N SER A 237 11.78 -4.72 5.47
CA SER A 237 11.34 -4.08 6.71
C SER A 237 9.85 -4.30 7.03
N ILE A 238 9.05 -4.58 6.00
CA ILE A 238 7.60 -4.82 6.11
C ILE A 238 7.22 -6.29 5.92
N GLY A 239 8.16 -7.22 5.93
CA GLY A 239 7.89 -8.65 5.98
C GLY A 239 7.30 -9.07 7.34
N ASP A 240 6.35 -10.01 7.33
CA ASP A 240 5.64 -10.45 8.54
C ASP A 240 6.58 -10.95 9.65
N ASP A 241 7.67 -11.63 9.27
CA ASP A 241 8.68 -12.10 10.23
C ASP A 241 9.44 -10.94 10.91
N THR A 242 9.76 -9.88 10.15
CA THR A 242 10.40 -8.67 10.68
C THR A 242 9.44 -7.89 11.56
N LEU A 243 8.19 -7.72 11.13
CA LEU A 243 7.16 -7.03 11.92
C LEU A 243 6.88 -7.74 13.24
N GLN A 244 6.79 -9.08 13.24
CA GLN A 244 6.59 -9.86 14.46
C GLN A 244 7.78 -9.75 15.41
N LYS A 245 9.03 -9.84 14.91
CA LYS A 245 10.25 -9.64 15.73
C LYS A 245 10.30 -8.23 16.34
N ASN A 246 10.03 -7.19 15.55
CA ASN A 246 10.03 -5.81 16.02
C ASN A 246 8.94 -5.54 17.06
N ALA A 247 7.84 -6.29 17.02
CA ALA A 247 6.80 -6.28 18.05
C ALA A 247 7.12 -7.15 19.28
N GLY A 248 8.35 -7.69 19.40
CA GLY A 248 8.77 -8.56 20.49
C GLY A 248 8.07 -9.93 20.51
N ARG A 249 7.53 -10.37 19.38
CA ARG A 249 6.80 -11.64 19.25
C ARG A 249 7.68 -12.74 18.68
N ARG A 250 7.32 -13.97 19.01
CA ARG A 250 7.86 -15.15 18.32
C ARG A 250 7.29 -15.21 16.90
N VAL A 251 8.15 -15.49 15.93
CA VAL A 251 7.73 -15.63 14.53
C VAL A 251 6.80 -16.84 14.38
N ASN A 252 5.62 -16.59 13.82
CA ASN A 252 4.65 -17.63 13.48
C ASN A 252 4.32 -17.53 11.97
N VAL A 253 4.89 -18.44 11.19
CA VAL A 253 4.75 -18.46 9.72
C VAL A 253 3.30 -18.68 9.27
N GLU A 254 2.52 -19.48 10.00
CA GLU A 254 1.11 -19.76 9.67
C GLU A 254 0.22 -18.51 9.74
N SER A 255 0.65 -17.50 10.51
CA SER A 255 -0.07 -16.24 10.62
C SER A 255 0.34 -15.19 9.59
N PHE A 256 1.27 -15.51 8.70
CA PHE A 256 1.70 -14.57 7.66
C PHE A 256 0.57 -14.30 6.67
N THR A 257 0.40 -13.04 6.33
CA THR A 257 -0.56 -12.59 5.31
C THR A 257 0.10 -11.81 4.19
N HIS A 258 1.36 -11.34 4.41
CA HIS A 258 2.15 -10.57 3.44
C HIS A 258 3.42 -11.32 2.99
N GLY A 259 3.81 -12.36 3.73
CA GLY A 259 5.01 -13.12 3.46
C GLY A 259 6.23 -12.66 4.27
N SER A 260 7.28 -13.50 4.27
CA SER A 260 8.52 -13.18 4.95
C SER A 260 9.32 -12.10 4.20
N SER A 261 10.19 -11.41 4.92
CA SER A 261 11.16 -10.45 4.36
C SER A 261 11.94 -11.04 3.19
N GLN A 262 12.39 -12.29 3.32
CA GLN A 262 13.12 -12.99 2.26
C GLN A 262 12.27 -13.21 1.00
N GLN A 263 11.01 -13.62 1.15
CA GLN A 263 10.09 -13.83 0.04
C GLN A 263 9.81 -12.51 -0.69
N ARG A 264 9.49 -11.44 0.05
CA ARG A 264 9.19 -10.12 -0.51
C ARG A 264 10.38 -9.54 -1.30
N VAL A 265 11.58 -9.59 -0.72
CA VAL A 265 12.83 -9.16 -1.39
C VAL A 265 13.07 -9.98 -2.66
N ARG A 266 12.88 -11.31 -2.61
CA ARG A 266 13.05 -12.19 -3.76
C ARG A 266 12.13 -11.78 -4.91
N TRP A 267 10.84 -11.59 -4.65
CA TRP A 267 9.88 -11.28 -5.70
C TRP A 267 10.02 -9.86 -6.25
N LEU A 268 10.33 -8.87 -5.41
CA LEU A 268 10.69 -7.52 -5.87
C LEU A 268 11.90 -7.58 -6.81
N ARG A 269 12.97 -8.29 -6.41
CA ARG A 269 14.17 -8.47 -7.23
C ARG A 269 13.88 -9.21 -8.53
N GLN A 270 13.01 -10.22 -8.51
CA GLN A 270 12.56 -10.93 -9.71
C GLN A 270 11.93 -9.99 -10.72
N GLY A 271 11.01 -9.15 -10.28
CA GLY A 271 10.38 -8.14 -11.13
C GLY A 271 11.39 -7.13 -11.69
N MET A 272 12.28 -6.61 -10.83
CA MET A 272 13.31 -5.64 -11.23
C MET A 272 14.30 -6.21 -12.26
N SER A 273 14.70 -7.45 -12.09
CA SER A 273 15.71 -8.07 -12.97
C SER A 273 15.15 -8.48 -14.34
N THR A 274 13.87 -8.84 -14.40
CA THR A 274 13.25 -9.33 -15.64
C THR A 274 12.48 -8.25 -16.41
N GLY A 275 11.84 -7.34 -15.69
CA GLY A 275 10.92 -6.37 -16.28
C GLY A 275 9.74 -7.03 -17.03
N ASP A 276 9.46 -8.30 -16.74
CA ASP A 276 8.44 -9.10 -17.42
C ASP A 276 7.34 -9.54 -16.45
N LEU A 277 6.13 -9.05 -16.69
CA LEU A 277 4.91 -9.40 -15.96
C LEU A 277 4.66 -10.91 -15.91
N GLY A 278 5.03 -11.65 -16.96
CA GLY A 278 4.87 -13.10 -17.06
C GLY A 278 5.72 -13.89 -16.04
N GLN A 279 6.77 -13.28 -15.49
CA GLN A 279 7.63 -13.87 -14.48
C GLN A 279 7.11 -13.67 -13.04
N CYS A 280 5.96 -13.01 -12.88
CA CYS A 280 5.34 -12.72 -11.59
C CYS A 280 4.21 -13.69 -11.20
N ASP A 281 4.11 -14.87 -11.81
CA ASP A 281 3.07 -15.83 -11.44
C ASP A 281 3.45 -16.59 -10.15
N THR A 282 2.93 -16.12 -9.02
CA THR A 282 3.14 -16.72 -7.69
C THR A 282 2.17 -17.88 -7.39
N PHE A 283 1.17 -18.10 -8.27
CA PHE A 283 0.11 -19.10 -8.08
C PHE A 283 0.36 -20.41 -8.87
N LYS A 284 1.57 -20.57 -9.40
CA LYS A 284 2.01 -21.81 -10.07
C LYS A 284 2.37 -22.89 -9.08
#